data_97b1869f2ab1717423e8c0369bf0c952
#
_entry.id   97b1869f2ab1717423e8c0369bf0c952
#
_cell.length_a   1.000
_cell.length_b   1.000
_cell.length_c   1.000
_cell.angle_alpha   90.00
_cell.angle_beta   90.00
_cell.angle_gamma   90.00
#
_symmetry.space_group_name_H-M   'P 1'
#
loop_
_entity.id
_entity.type
_entity.pdbx_description
1 polymer ?
#
loop_
_entity_poly.entity_id
_entity_poly.type
_entity_poly.pdbx_seq_one_letter_code
_entity_poly.pdbx_strand_id
1 'polypeptide(L)'
;MISPRFAGVLVLALTLAACNSLGAIAPPDAHIAEVESDQSGASAVNIASLSDVIQRNPNDSAAYNTRGAAYARNGRYQNAVDDFTHAVQIDPAFAAAYVNRALAYRQMHKDNLALADFNQALVANPNHAAAYLGRANLLRAQGHLPEALADLDQAIRLNPEGAQAFHARGLIYQRQGDNAHAITDFNNAIDRDPFAGAPYQARGESYIAVGKYDAAVEDFNAALNVDSHNADGWAGLGVAYEKQGNRAKAVESYGRAISIDRNNQTAREGLDRLR
;
A
#
# COMPACT_ATOMS: atom_id res chain seq x y z
N MET A 1 2.95 24.74 71.98
CA MET A 1 1.66 24.32 71.45
C MET A 1 1.64 24.69 69.99
N ILE A 2 1.94 23.70 69.16
CA ILE A 2 2.10 23.91 67.70
C ILE A 2 1.20 22.89 67.01
N SER A 3 0.23 23.39 66.27
CA SER A 3 -0.72 22.61 65.51
C SER A 3 -0.13 22.21 64.14
N PRO A 4 -0.28 20.96 63.65
CA PRO A 4 0.21 20.59 62.32
C PRO A 4 -0.84 20.87 61.25
N ARG A 5 -0.40 21.46 60.13
CA ARG A 5 -1.14 21.67 58.92
C ARG A 5 -1.16 20.40 58.11
N PHE A 6 -2.33 19.88 57.74
CA PHE A 6 -2.53 18.84 56.76
C PHE A 6 -2.40 19.43 55.35
N ALA A 7 -1.48 18.91 54.56
CA ALA A 7 -1.38 19.16 53.14
C ALA A 7 -2.19 18.08 52.40
N GLY A 8 -3.27 18.48 51.73
CA GLY A 8 -4.05 17.62 50.87
C GLY A 8 -3.35 17.40 49.54
N VAL A 9 -3.06 16.14 49.22
CA VAL A 9 -2.58 15.71 47.90
C VAL A 9 -3.78 15.54 46.97
N LEU A 10 -3.87 16.39 45.96
CA LEU A 10 -4.87 16.28 44.90
C LEU A 10 -4.38 15.27 43.89
N VAL A 11 -5.00 14.07 43.86
CA VAL A 11 -4.76 13.05 42.84
C VAL A 11 -5.60 13.39 41.60
N LEU A 12 -4.95 13.82 40.54
CA LEU A 12 -5.59 14.07 39.25
C LEU A 12 -5.69 12.74 38.50
N ALA A 13 -6.89 12.15 38.44
CA ALA A 13 -7.13 10.97 37.60
C ALA A 13 -7.25 11.40 36.13
N LEU A 14 -6.25 11.09 35.32
CA LEU A 14 -6.35 11.17 33.86
C LEU A 14 -7.12 9.94 33.35
N THR A 15 -8.35 10.15 32.92
CA THR A 15 -9.10 9.16 32.13
C THR A 15 -8.61 9.19 30.68
N LEU A 16 -7.90 8.15 30.28
CA LEU A 16 -7.62 7.89 28.86
C LEU A 16 -8.93 7.43 28.20
N ALA A 17 -9.50 8.30 27.37
CA ALA A 17 -10.55 7.91 26.43
C ALA A 17 -9.88 7.19 25.26
N ALA A 18 -10.01 5.87 25.19
CA ALA A 18 -9.65 5.08 24.03
C ALA A 18 -10.64 5.35 22.90
N CYS A 19 -10.24 6.11 21.88
CA CYS A 19 -10.98 6.18 20.63
C CYS A 19 -10.74 4.89 19.84
N ASN A 20 -11.73 3.99 19.85
CA ASN A 20 -11.82 2.89 18.89
C ASN A 20 -12.15 3.47 17.51
N SER A 21 -11.14 3.67 16.66
CA SER A 21 -11.35 3.86 15.24
C SER A 21 -11.32 2.48 14.57
N LEU A 22 -12.51 1.94 14.26
CA LEU A 22 -12.64 0.84 13.31
C LEU A 22 -12.20 1.36 11.92
N GLY A 23 -10.95 1.09 11.56
CA GLY A 23 -10.45 1.27 10.20
C GLY A 23 -11.09 0.23 9.29
N ALA A 24 -11.87 0.68 8.31
CA ALA A 24 -12.33 -0.15 7.22
C ALA A 24 -11.11 -0.70 6.46
N ILE A 25 -11.02 -2.02 6.35
CA ILE A 25 -9.97 -2.74 5.64
C ILE A 25 -10.17 -2.48 4.15
N ALA A 26 -9.26 -1.72 3.54
CA ALA A 26 -9.18 -1.60 2.08
C ALA A 26 -8.51 -2.86 1.51
N PRO A 27 -8.91 -3.33 0.32
CA PRO A 27 -8.29 -4.49 -0.30
C PRO A 27 -6.79 -4.27 -0.56
N PRO A 28 -5.95 -5.32 -0.57
CA PRO A 28 -4.48 -5.23 -0.51
C PRO A 28 -3.79 -4.51 -1.69
N ASP A 29 -4.52 -4.16 -2.74
CA ASP A 29 -3.98 -3.43 -3.91
C ASP A 29 -4.30 -1.92 -3.91
N ALA A 30 -4.91 -1.39 -2.85
CA ALA A 30 -5.42 -0.03 -2.80
C ALA A 30 -4.47 0.96 -2.10
N HIS A 31 -3.16 0.75 -2.17
CA HIS A 31 -2.26 1.87 -1.88
C HIS A 31 -2.31 2.82 -3.08
N ILE A 32 -3.30 3.73 -3.05
CA ILE A 32 -3.22 4.98 -3.81
C ILE A 32 -1.86 5.57 -3.44
N ALA A 33 -0.98 5.77 -4.43
CA ALA A 33 0.27 6.49 -4.20
C ALA A 33 -0.09 7.70 -3.32
N GLU A 34 0.59 7.84 -2.19
CA GLU A 34 0.33 8.96 -1.30
C GLU A 34 0.31 10.20 -2.17
N VAL A 35 -0.84 10.87 -2.20
CA VAL A 35 -0.90 12.24 -2.70
C VAL A 35 0.23 12.93 -1.92
N GLU A 36 1.23 13.48 -2.61
CA GLU A 36 2.20 14.36 -1.99
C GLU A 36 1.40 15.47 -1.31
N SER A 37 0.90 15.18 -0.13
CA SER A 37 0.29 16.14 0.75
C SER A 37 1.46 16.73 1.51
N ASP A 38 1.63 18.02 1.38
CA ASP A 38 2.39 18.82 2.33
C ASP A 38 2.09 18.29 3.74
N GLN A 39 3.10 17.71 4.43
CA GLN A 39 2.94 16.96 5.70
C GLN A 39 2.60 17.85 6.90
N SER A 40 2.11 19.07 6.69
CA SER A 40 1.60 19.94 7.73
C SER A 40 0.15 19.59 8.09
N GLY A 41 -0.06 18.49 8.82
CA GLY A 41 -1.19 18.35 9.75
C GLY A 41 -2.60 18.37 9.17
N ALA A 42 -2.86 17.77 8.02
CA ALA A 42 -4.21 17.70 7.48
C ALA A 42 -5.00 16.53 8.05
N SER A 43 -5.50 16.66 9.26
CA SER A 43 -6.72 15.96 9.68
C SER A 43 -7.84 16.32 8.69
N ALA A 44 -8.48 15.29 8.10
CA ALA A 44 -9.69 15.31 7.29
C ALA A 44 -9.87 16.61 6.47
N VAL A 45 -9.26 16.66 5.28
CA VAL A 45 -9.46 17.79 4.34
C VAL A 45 -10.96 17.95 4.12
N ASN A 46 -11.53 19.00 4.69
CA ASN A 46 -12.95 19.26 4.56
C ASN A 46 -13.24 19.69 3.13
N ILE A 47 -13.90 18.84 2.35
CA ILE A 47 -14.30 19.10 0.95
C ILE A 47 -15.07 20.44 0.85
N ALA A 48 -15.85 20.79 1.86
CA ALA A 48 -16.58 22.05 1.91
C ALA A 48 -15.61 23.25 1.95
N SER A 49 -14.60 23.23 2.82
CA SER A 49 -13.60 24.31 2.89
C SER A 49 -12.82 24.48 1.60
N LEU A 50 -12.47 23.38 0.93
CA LEU A 50 -11.81 23.45 -0.38
C LEU A 50 -12.74 23.99 -1.46
N SER A 51 -14.04 23.72 -1.37
CA SER A 51 -15.04 24.30 -2.29
C SER A 51 -15.14 25.82 -2.10
N ASP A 52 -15.06 26.32 -0.86
CA ASP A 52 -15.01 27.76 -0.58
C ASP A 52 -13.72 28.41 -1.12
N VAL A 53 -12.57 27.71 -1.04
CA VAL A 53 -11.31 28.18 -1.64
C VAL A 53 -11.45 28.30 -3.16
N ILE A 54 -11.96 27.28 -3.82
CA ILE A 54 -12.18 27.26 -5.28
C ILE A 54 -13.18 28.35 -5.70
N GLN A 55 -14.24 28.56 -4.92
CA GLN A 55 -15.20 29.63 -5.21
C GLN A 55 -14.57 31.03 -5.20
N ARG A 56 -13.62 31.26 -4.27
CA ARG A 56 -12.86 32.53 -4.17
C ARG A 56 -11.78 32.65 -5.22
N ASN A 57 -11.16 31.55 -5.61
CA ASN A 57 -10.12 31.49 -6.63
C ASN A 57 -10.36 30.33 -7.61
N PRO A 58 -11.21 30.54 -8.63
CA PRO A 58 -11.58 29.48 -9.60
C PRO A 58 -10.43 29.00 -10.49
N ASN A 59 -9.30 29.70 -10.50
CA ASN A 59 -8.12 29.35 -11.30
C ASN A 59 -6.99 28.72 -10.45
N ASP A 60 -7.30 28.24 -9.26
CA ASP A 60 -6.32 27.54 -8.39
C ASP A 60 -6.31 26.04 -8.72
N SER A 61 -5.38 25.62 -9.58
CA SER A 61 -5.19 24.21 -9.95
C SER A 61 -4.85 23.32 -8.76
N ALA A 62 -4.10 23.84 -7.78
CA ALA A 62 -3.71 23.10 -6.58
C ALA A 62 -4.92 22.83 -5.67
N ALA A 63 -5.84 23.79 -5.53
CA ALA A 63 -7.08 23.62 -4.77
C ALA A 63 -7.97 22.52 -5.37
N TYR A 64 -8.13 22.51 -6.71
CA TYR A 64 -8.84 21.43 -7.41
C TYR A 64 -8.15 20.08 -7.20
N ASN A 65 -6.83 20.00 -7.40
CA ASN A 65 -6.09 18.75 -7.17
C ASN A 65 -6.26 18.24 -5.73
N THR A 66 -6.20 19.13 -4.73
CA THR A 66 -6.37 18.77 -3.33
C THR A 66 -7.79 18.27 -3.02
N ARG A 67 -8.82 18.93 -3.57
CA ARG A 67 -10.21 18.49 -3.40
C ARG A 67 -10.48 17.18 -4.14
N GLY A 68 -9.94 17.01 -5.35
CA GLY A 68 -9.98 15.76 -6.09
C GLY A 68 -9.38 14.59 -5.29
N ALA A 69 -8.24 14.81 -4.65
CA ALA A 69 -7.62 13.82 -3.78
C ALA A 69 -8.49 13.49 -2.55
N ALA A 70 -9.17 14.48 -1.97
CA ALA A 70 -10.12 14.23 -0.89
C ALA A 70 -11.35 13.41 -1.38
N TYR A 71 -11.86 13.68 -2.57
CA TYR A 71 -12.91 12.87 -3.17
C TYR A 71 -12.45 11.43 -3.42
N ALA A 72 -11.24 11.23 -3.97
CA ALA A 72 -10.69 9.90 -4.24
C ALA A 72 -10.55 9.08 -2.95
N ARG A 73 -10.03 9.66 -1.86
CA ARG A 73 -9.95 9.00 -0.55
C ARG A 73 -11.31 8.56 -0.01
N ASN A 74 -12.37 9.28 -0.33
CA ASN A 74 -13.75 8.94 0.04
C ASN A 74 -14.46 8.02 -0.98
N GLY A 75 -13.75 7.41 -1.93
CA GLY A 75 -14.31 6.53 -2.96
C GLY A 75 -15.12 7.25 -4.04
N ARG A 76 -15.14 8.60 -4.03
CA ARG A 76 -15.91 9.43 -4.98
C ARG A 76 -15.07 9.70 -6.24
N TYR A 77 -14.68 8.63 -6.93
CA TYR A 77 -13.69 8.70 -8.01
C TYR A 77 -14.14 9.58 -9.20
N GLN A 78 -15.43 9.62 -9.53
CA GLN A 78 -15.88 10.50 -10.61
C GLN A 78 -15.70 11.98 -10.25
N ASN A 79 -16.07 12.38 -9.02
CA ASN A 79 -15.85 13.76 -8.56
C ASN A 79 -14.35 14.11 -8.52
N ALA A 80 -13.51 13.13 -8.15
CA ALA A 80 -12.05 13.30 -8.18
C ALA A 80 -11.55 13.54 -9.61
N VAL A 81 -12.00 12.74 -10.58
CA VAL A 81 -11.66 12.92 -12.01
C VAL A 81 -12.08 14.28 -12.52
N ASP A 82 -13.27 14.76 -12.15
CA ASP A 82 -13.77 16.07 -12.57
C ASP A 82 -12.84 17.19 -12.04
N ASP A 83 -12.47 17.14 -10.77
CA ASP A 83 -11.56 18.10 -10.14
C ASP A 83 -10.14 18.03 -10.74
N PHE A 84 -9.56 16.86 -10.90
CA PHE A 84 -8.25 16.70 -11.53
C PHE A 84 -8.27 17.20 -12.99
N THR A 85 -9.41 17.04 -13.69
CA THR A 85 -9.57 17.55 -15.04
C THR A 85 -9.53 19.08 -15.05
N HIS A 86 -10.19 19.74 -14.11
CA HIS A 86 -10.08 21.19 -13.96
C HIS A 86 -8.64 21.61 -13.63
N ALA A 87 -7.97 20.88 -12.73
CA ALA A 87 -6.58 21.16 -12.36
C ALA A 87 -5.65 21.16 -13.59
N VAL A 88 -5.72 20.14 -14.44
CA VAL A 88 -4.87 20.04 -15.64
C VAL A 88 -5.30 20.95 -16.78
N GLN A 89 -6.55 21.41 -16.81
CA GLN A 89 -7.01 22.45 -17.73
C GLN A 89 -6.46 23.84 -17.36
N ILE A 90 -6.39 24.13 -16.06
CA ILE A 90 -5.81 25.39 -15.55
C ILE A 90 -4.28 25.35 -15.70
N ASP A 91 -3.64 24.25 -15.31
CA ASP A 91 -2.19 24.05 -15.40
C ASP A 91 -1.86 22.74 -16.13
N PRO A 92 -1.63 22.78 -17.46
CA PRO A 92 -1.25 21.60 -18.24
C PRO A 92 0.12 21.01 -17.89
N ALA A 93 0.94 21.71 -17.10
CA ALA A 93 2.24 21.20 -16.61
C ALA A 93 2.13 20.55 -15.22
N PHE A 94 0.94 20.47 -14.65
CA PHE A 94 0.73 19.92 -13.31
C PHE A 94 0.77 18.38 -13.32
N ALA A 95 1.98 17.82 -13.36
CA ALA A 95 2.22 16.37 -13.45
C ALA A 95 1.48 15.57 -12.35
N ALA A 96 1.47 16.06 -11.10
CA ALA A 96 0.81 15.37 -9.99
C ALA A 96 -0.71 15.23 -10.19
N ALA A 97 -1.36 16.21 -10.81
CA ALA A 97 -2.80 16.12 -11.10
C ALA A 97 -3.11 15.04 -12.15
N TYR A 98 -2.26 14.88 -13.17
CA TYR A 98 -2.37 13.76 -14.12
C TYR A 98 -2.18 12.41 -13.41
N VAL A 99 -1.18 12.27 -12.54
CA VAL A 99 -0.96 11.04 -11.76
C VAL A 99 -2.19 10.71 -10.91
N ASN A 100 -2.72 11.69 -10.18
CA ASN A 100 -3.89 11.50 -9.33
C ASN A 100 -5.13 11.11 -10.15
N ARG A 101 -5.33 11.71 -11.33
CA ARG A 101 -6.42 11.35 -12.24
C ARG A 101 -6.25 9.93 -12.80
N ALA A 102 -5.03 9.56 -13.18
CA ALA A 102 -4.70 8.19 -13.59
C ALA A 102 -5.03 7.16 -12.51
N LEU A 103 -4.69 7.44 -11.26
CA LEU A 103 -5.02 6.56 -10.13
C LEU A 103 -6.54 6.45 -9.92
N ALA A 104 -7.27 7.57 -10.05
CA ALA A 104 -8.73 7.54 -10.00
C ALA A 104 -9.34 6.74 -11.16
N TYR A 105 -8.81 6.86 -12.38
CA TYR A 105 -9.23 6.04 -13.51
C TYR A 105 -8.97 4.56 -13.29
N ARG A 106 -7.85 4.17 -12.69
CA ARG A 106 -7.57 2.77 -12.32
C ARG A 106 -8.61 2.21 -11.36
N GLN A 107 -9.00 2.98 -10.34
CA GLN A 107 -10.07 2.57 -9.42
C GLN A 107 -11.44 2.40 -10.11
N MET A 108 -11.62 3.08 -11.24
CA MET A 108 -12.81 2.96 -12.09
C MET A 108 -12.65 1.90 -13.20
N HIS A 109 -11.56 1.12 -13.21
CA HIS A 109 -11.22 0.15 -14.26
C HIS A 109 -11.12 0.76 -15.68
N LYS A 110 -10.73 2.05 -15.75
CA LYS A 110 -10.53 2.79 -17.00
C LYS A 110 -9.04 2.84 -17.37
N ASP A 111 -8.42 1.67 -17.52
CA ASP A 111 -6.97 1.50 -17.63
C ASP A 111 -6.34 2.25 -18.81
N ASN A 112 -7.02 2.35 -19.95
CA ASN A 112 -6.52 3.12 -21.10
C ASN A 112 -6.40 4.61 -20.80
N LEU A 113 -7.37 5.17 -20.05
CA LEU A 113 -7.33 6.57 -19.63
C LEU A 113 -6.23 6.80 -18.60
N ALA A 114 -6.07 5.86 -17.67
CA ALA A 114 -5.00 5.90 -16.69
C ALA A 114 -3.62 5.89 -17.36
N LEU A 115 -3.40 5.02 -18.35
CA LEU A 115 -2.14 4.95 -19.10
C LEU A 115 -1.85 6.27 -19.85
N ALA A 116 -2.86 6.85 -20.47
CA ALA A 116 -2.73 8.14 -21.15
C ALA A 116 -2.31 9.24 -20.17
N ASP A 117 -2.91 9.29 -18.99
CA ASP A 117 -2.60 10.29 -17.97
C ASP A 117 -1.20 10.11 -17.35
N PHE A 118 -0.78 8.87 -17.07
CA PHE A 118 0.61 8.63 -16.66
C PHE A 118 1.62 9.10 -17.73
N ASN A 119 1.32 8.88 -19.00
CA ASN A 119 2.17 9.38 -20.07
C ASN A 119 2.20 10.92 -20.10
N GLN A 120 1.05 11.59 -19.93
CA GLN A 120 1.01 13.04 -19.85
C GLN A 120 1.75 13.59 -18.62
N ALA A 121 1.65 12.92 -17.48
CA ALA A 121 2.43 13.27 -16.30
C ALA A 121 3.94 13.26 -16.57
N LEU A 122 4.43 12.24 -17.32
CA LEU A 122 5.84 12.13 -17.67
C LEU A 122 6.28 13.09 -18.79
N VAL A 123 5.36 13.54 -19.64
CA VAL A 123 5.61 14.65 -20.58
C VAL A 123 5.74 15.97 -19.80
N ALA A 124 4.85 16.21 -18.82
CA ALA A 124 4.86 17.41 -17.99
C ALA A 124 6.08 17.44 -17.04
N ASN A 125 6.44 16.31 -16.45
CA ASN A 125 7.62 16.16 -15.60
C ASN A 125 8.28 14.79 -15.81
N PRO A 126 9.36 14.72 -16.61
CA PRO A 126 10.12 13.47 -16.85
C PRO A 126 10.78 12.90 -15.60
N ASN A 127 10.89 13.65 -14.51
CA ASN A 127 11.49 13.20 -13.25
C ASN A 127 10.44 12.87 -12.17
N HIS A 128 9.21 12.58 -12.56
CA HIS A 128 8.13 12.28 -11.62
C HIS A 128 8.12 10.79 -11.25
N ALA A 129 8.80 10.41 -10.15
CA ALA A 129 8.95 9.02 -9.70
C ALA A 129 7.59 8.29 -9.54
N ALA A 130 6.58 8.96 -8.96
CA ALA A 130 5.26 8.35 -8.76
C ALA A 130 4.52 8.07 -10.09
N ALA A 131 4.77 8.84 -11.15
CA ALA A 131 4.19 8.56 -12.47
C ALA A 131 4.79 7.27 -13.07
N TYR A 132 6.11 7.08 -12.97
CA TYR A 132 6.75 5.83 -13.38
C TYR A 132 6.23 4.64 -12.57
N LEU A 133 6.17 4.74 -11.24
CA LEU A 133 5.65 3.69 -10.38
C LEU A 133 4.18 3.34 -10.72
N GLY A 134 3.34 4.35 -10.91
CA GLY A 134 1.92 4.18 -11.25
C GLY A 134 1.74 3.49 -12.61
N ARG A 135 2.50 3.92 -13.63
CA ARG A 135 2.49 3.33 -14.97
C ARG A 135 3.02 1.90 -14.95
N ALA A 136 4.12 1.66 -14.24
CA ALA A 136 4.69 0.32 -14.08
C ALA A 136 3.70 -0.68 -13.46
N ASN A 137 2.99 -0.28 -12.41
CA ASN A 137 1.97 -1.13 -11.79
C ASN A 137 0.83 -1.45 -12.75
N LEU A 138 0.42 -0.50 -13.59
CA LEU A 138 -0.58 -0.73 -14.62
C LEU A 138 -0.06 -1.69 -15.70
N LEU A 139 1.14 -1.45 -16.23
CA LEU A 139 1.79 -2.31 -17.23
C LEU A 139 2.00 -3.74 -16.70
N ARG A 140 2.42 -3.88 -15.44
CA ARG A 140 2.56 -5.19 -14.79
C ARG A 140 1.23 -5.95 -14.74
N ALA A 141 0.14 -5.27 -14.40
CA ALA A 141 -1.20 -5.87 -14.38
C ALA A 141 -1.65 -6.32 -15.78
N GLN A 142 -1.25 -5.59 -16.83
CA GLN A 142 -1.51 -5.93 -18.22
C GLN A 142 -0.54 -6.98 -18.80
N GLY A 143 0.47 -7.39 -18.04
CA GLY A 143 1.48 -8.37 -18.48
C GLY A 143 2.63 -7.81 -19.30
N HIS A 144 2.71 -6.49 -19.46
CA HIS A 144 3.81 -5.79 -20.14
C HIS A 144 5.04 -5.67 -19.21
N LEU A 145 5.62 -6.82 -18.84
CA LEU A 145 6.64 -6.89 -17.79
C LEU A 145 7.96 -6.16 -18.15
N PRO A 146 8.47 -6.21 -19.39
CA PRO A 146 9.71 -5.50 -19.75
C PRO A 146 9.56 -3.98 -19.57
N GLU A 147 8.44 -3.41 -20.01
CA GLU A 147 8.16 -1.99 -19.92
C GLU A 147 7.94 -1.58 -18.45
N ALA A 148 7.26 -2.43 -17.68
CA ALA A 148 7.08 -2.21 -16.25
C ALA A 148 8.42 -2.20 -15.49
N LEU A 149 9.35 -3.10 -15.80
CA LEU A 149 10.69 -3.12 -15.22
C LEU A 149 11.46 -1.84 -15.53
N ALA A 150 11.43 -1.37 -16.79
CA ALA A 150 12.09 -0.14 -17.19
C ALA A 150 11.57 1.07 -16.41
N ASP A 151 10.25 1.15 -16.21
CA ASP A 151 9.62 2.21 -15.42
C ASP A 151 9.99 2.11 -13.93
N LEU A 152 10.02 0.90 -13.36
CA LEU A 152 10.42 0.70 -11.96
C LEU A 152 11.88 1.06 -11.73
N ASP A 153 12.75 0.78 -12.68
CA ASP A 153 14.15 1.21 -12.64
C ASP A 153 14.28 2.74 -12.63
N GLN A 154 13.42 3.44 -13.38
CA GLN A 154 13.36 4.91 -13.33
C GLN A 154 12.80 5.40 -12.00
N ALA A 155 11.71 4.81 -11.51
CA ALA A 155 11.11 5.17 -10.23
C ALA A 155 12.13 5.04 -9.08
N ILE A 156 12.90 3.94 -9.04
CA ILE A 156 13.95 3.70 -8.05
C ILE A 156 15.10 4.71 -8.18
N ARG A 157 15.53 5.03 -9.41
CA ARG A 157 16.59 6.05 -9.60
C ARG A 157 16.16 7.43 -9.11
N LEU A 158 14.91 7.78 -9.35
CA LEU A 158 14.37 9.10 -8.98
C LEU A 158 14.00 9.20 -7.49
N ASN A 159 13.56 8.09 -6.90
CA ASN A 159 13.25 7.99 -5.47
C ASN A 159 13.82 6.68 -4.89
N PRO A 160 15.11 6.65 -4.52
CA PRO A 160 15.75 5.47 -3.96
C PRO A 160 15.25 5.07 -2.59
N GLU A 161 14.53 5.95 -1.89
CA GLU A 161 13.91 5.67 -0.59
C GLU A 161 12.47 5.15 -0.72
N GLY A 162 11.93 5.04 -1.93
CA GLY A 162 10.57 4.57 -2.18
C GLY A 162 10.46 3.04 -2.10
N ALA A 163 9.99 2.49 -0.99
CA ALA A 163 9.83 1.05 -0.77
C ALA A 163 8.96 0.37 -1.85
N GLN A 164 7.91 1.05 -2.31
CA GLN A 164 6.91 0.49 -3.23
C GLN A 164 7.50 0.09 -4.58
N ALA A 165 8.48 0.83 -5.11
CA ALA A 165 9.08 0.53 -6.39
C ALA A 165 9.94 -0.75 -6.34
N PHE A 166 10.69 -0.95 -5.27
CA PHE A 166 11.41 -2.19 -5.02
C PHE A 166 10.44 -3.37 -4.85
N HIS A 167 9.41 -3.22 -4.04
CA HIS A 167 8.41 -4.27 -3.87
C HIS A 167 7.76 -4.65 -5.21
N ALA A 168 7.34 -3.67 -6.01
CA ALA A 168 6.72 -3.93 -7.31
C ALA A 168 7.68 -4.63 -8.30
N ARG A 169 8.98 -4.28 -8.30
CA ARG A 169 9.99 -4.92 -9.14
C ARG A 169 10.28 -6.34 -8.66
N GLY A 170 10.37 -6.55 -7.36
CA GLY A 170 10.51 -7.86 -6.75
C GLY A 170 9.38 -8.82 -7.13
N LEU A 171 8.13 -8.35 -7.16
CA LEU A 171 6.98 -9.15 -7.61
C LEU A 171 7.09 -9.57 -9.09
N ILE A 172 7.69 -8.74 -9.95
CA ILE A 172 7.95 -9.13 -11.35
C ILE A 172 9.01 -10.22 -11.40
N TYR A 173 10.14 -10.07 -10.70
CA TYR A 173 11.18 -11.08 -10.64
C TYR A 173 10.67 -12.41 -10.06
N GLN A 174 9.87 -12.35 -8.99
CA GLN A 174 9.22 -13.53 -8.41
C GLN A 174 8.34 -14.25 -9.43
N ARG A 175 7.51 -13.52 -10.17
CA ARG A 175 6.66 -14.09 -11.24
C ARG A 175 7.47 -14.72 -12.38
N GLN A 176 8.68 -14.20 -12.65
CA GLN A 176 9.62 -14.76 -13.63
C GLN A 176 10.42 -15.95 -13.09
N GLY A 177 10.25 -16.31 -11.81
CA GLY A 177 11.01 -17.36 -11.12
C GLY A 177 12.40 -16.91 -10.66
N ASP A 178 12.79 -15.65 -10.89
CA ASP A 178 14.04 -15.08 -10.42
C ASP A 178 13.94 -14.67 -8.95
N ASN A 179 13.85 -15.69 -8.09
CA ASN A 179 13.69 -15.48 -6.66
C ASN A 179 14.92 -14.81 -6.02
N ALA A 180 16.09 -14.86 -6.64
CA ALA A 180 17.29 -14.21 -6.11
C ALA A 180 17.19 -12.68 -6.18
N HIS A 181 16.82 -12.14 -7.36
CA HIS A 181 16.57 -10.72 -7.51
C HIS A 181 15.31 -10.27 -6.75
N ALA A 182 14.25 -11.10 -6.71
CA ALA A 182 13.05 -10.83 -5.93
C ALA A 182 13.36 -10.63 -4.44
N ILE A 183 14.11 -11.55 -3.81
CA ILE A 183 14.54 -11.44 -2.41
C ILE A 183 15.34 -10.17 -2.16
N THR A 184 16.27 -9.84 -3.07
CA THR A 184 17.06 -8.61 -2.96
C THR A 184 16.18 -7.36 -2.97
N ASP A 185 15.20 -7.30 -3.86
CA ASP A 185 14.28 -6.18 -3.96
C ASP A 185 13.33 -6.11 -2.75
N PHE A 186 12.84 -7.25 -2.27
CA PHE A 186 12.03 -7.25 -1.04
C PHE A 186 12.84 -6.85 0.19
N ASN A 187 14.12 -7.21 0.29
CA ASN A 187 15.00 -6.67 1.33
C ASN A 187 15.07 -5.15 1.26
N ASN A 188 15.30 -4.60 0.06
CA ASN A 188 15.34 -3.16 -0.15
C ASN A 188 14.02 -2.47 0.23
N ALA A 189 12.88 -3.11 -0.04
CA ALA A 189 11.57 -2.59 0.34
C ALA A 189 11.37 -2.60 1.87
N ILE A 190 11.75 -3.70 2.54
CA ILE A 190 11.66 -3.86 4.00
C ILE A 190 12.57 -2.89 4.73
N ASP A 191 13.80 -2.69 4.25
CA ASP A 191 14.75 -1.76 4.87
C ASP A 191 14.21 -0.31 4.88
N ARG A 192 13.39 0.05 3.89
CA ARG A 192 12.79 1.39 3.74
C ARG A 192 11.45 1.54 4.45
N ASP A 193 10.67 0.47 4.50
CA ASP A 193 9.39 0.43 5.20
C ASP A 193 9.24 -0.90 5.95
N PRO A 194 9.80 -1.01 7.16
CA PRO A 194 9.73 -2.22 7.96
C PRO A 194 8.32 -2.51 8.52
N PHE A 195 7.39 -1.57 8.38
CA PHE A 195 6.01 -1.74 8.84
C PHE A 195 5.06 -2.21 7.73
N ALA A 196 5.53 -2.33 6.49
CA ALA A 196 4.75 -2.90 5.40
C ALA A 196 4.79 -4.44 5.46
N GLY A 197 3.64 -5.11 5.65
CA GLY A 197 3.57 -6.58 5.71
C GLY A 197 3.78 -7.28 4.36
N ALA A 198 3.36 -6.64 3.25
CA ALA A 198 3.38 -7.24 1.92
C ALA A 198 4.79 -7.66 1.42
N PRO A 199 5.87 -6.86 1.58
CA PRO A 199 7.21 -7.31 1.20
C PRO A 199 7.71 -8.52 1.99
N TYR A 200 7.39 -8.65 3.28
CA TYR A 200 7.71 -9.84 4.07
C TYR A 200 6.99 -11.07 3.52
N GLN A 201 5.68 -10.97 3.27
CA GLN A 201 4.93 -12.09 2.70
C GLN A 201 5.52 -12.54 1.37
N ALA A 202 5.77 -11.62 0.44
CA ALA A 202 6.32 -11.93 -0.88
C ALA A 202 7.75 -12.53 -0.78
N ARG A 203 8.59 -12.04 0.15
CA ARG A 203 9.91 -12.62 0.41
C ARG A 203 9.82 -14.02 1.01
N GLY A 204 8.88 -14.24 1.93
CA GLY A 204 8.58 -15.56 2.49
C GLY A 204 8.21 -16.59 1.42
N GLU A 205 7.37 -16.20 0.45
CA GLU A 205 7.03 -17.03 -0.70
C GLU A 205 8.27 -17.33 -1.57
N SER A 206 9.11 -16.33 -1.82
CA SER A 206 10.37 -16.51 -2.54
C SER A 206 11.34 -17.43 -1.76
N TYR A 207 11.39 -17.35 -0.42
CA TYR A 207 12.18 -18.24 0.40
C TYR A 207 11.67 -19.69 0.34
N ILE A 208 10.35 -19.91 0.30
CA ILE A 208 9.79 -21.25 0.06
C ILE A 208 10.28 -21.79 -1.29
N ALA A 209 10.21 -20.97 -2.35
CA ALA A 209 10.61 -21.38 -3.69
C ALA A 209 12.09 -21.79 -3.79
N VAL A 210 12.96 -21.20 -2.97
CA VAL A 210 14.40 -21.55 -2.92
C VAL A 210 14.77 -22.50 -1.77
N GLY A 211 13.79 -23.08 -1.07
CA GLY A 211 13.98 -24.08 -0.01
C GLY A 211 14.47 -23.53 1.33
N LYS A 212 14.41 -22.22 1.56
CA LYS A 212 14.80 -21.56 2.81
C LYS A 212 13.60 -21.43 3.75
N TYR A 213 13.11 -22.58 4.24
CA TYR A 213 11.85 -22.64 4.97
C TYR A 213 11.87 -21.93 6.33
N ASP A 214 13.02 -21.93 7.03
CA ASP A 214 13.15 -21.22 8.31
C ASP A 214 12.99 -19.70 8.12
N ALA A 215 13.66 -19.15 7.12
CA ALA A 215 13.53 -17.74 6.77
C ALA A 215 12.11 -17.38 6.31
N ALA A 216 11.44 -18.30 5.58
CA ALA A 216 10.04 -18.11 5.20
C ALA A 216 9.11 -18.03 6.42
N VAL A 217 9.32 -18.87 7.43
CA VAL A 217 8.56 -18.84 8.70
C VAL A 217 8.74 -17.50 9.41
N GLU A 218 9.99 -17.00 9.49
CA GLU A 218 10.26 -15.68 10.09
C GLU A 218 9.52 -14.56 9.35
N ASP A 219 9.56 -14.57 8.04
CA ASP A 219 8.92 -13.55 7.21
C ASP A 219 7.39 -13.59 7.29
N PHE A 220 6.76 -14.77 7.22
CA PHE A 220 5.31 -14.85 7.39
C PHE A 220 4.88 -14.41 8.80
N ASN A 221 5.65 -14.71 9.83
CA ASN A 221 5.37 -14.21 11.17
C ASN A 221 5.52 -12.68 11.24
N ALA A 222 6.51 -12.08 10.56
CA ALA A 222 6.66 -10.64 10.47
C ALA A 222 5.46 -10.01 9.75
N ALA A 223 5.02 -10.57 8.62
CA ALA A 223 3.82 -10.12 7.91
C ALA A 223 2.55 -10.21 8.78
N LEU A 224 2.39 -11.30 9.53
CA LEU A 224 1.24 -11.53 10.42
C LEU A 224 1.27 -10.66 11.68
N ASN A 225 2.44 -10.19 12.12
CA ASN A 225 2.54 -9.17 13.17
C ASN A 225 2.00 -7.81 12.70
N VAL A 226 2.10 -7.51 11.40
CA VAL A 226 1.52 -6.29 10.80
C VAL A 226 0.01 -6.47 10.61
N ASP A 227 -0.41 -7.60 10.04
CA ASP A 227 -1.83 -7.94 9.84
C ASP A 227 -2.12 -9.40 10.21
N SER A 228 -2.61 -9.60 11.42
CA SER A 228 -3.00 -10.93 11.93
C SER A 228 -4.23 -11.54 11.27
N HIS A 229 -4.98 -10.76 10.47
CA HIS A 229 -6.16 -11.22 9.72
C HIS A 229 -5.84 -11.56 8.26
N ASN A 230 -4.57 -11.58 7.87
CA ASN A 230 -4.15 -11.99 6.55
C ASN A 230 -4.23 -13.53 6.39
N ALA A 231 -5.30 -14.02 5.75
CA ALA A 231 -5.50 -15.46 5.52
C ALA A 231 -4.38 -16.06 4.65
N ASP A 232 -3.88 -15.33 3.64
CA ASP A 232 -2.81 -15.80 2.76
C ASP A 232 -1.47 -15.87 3.50
N GLY A 233 -1.21 -14.93 4.41
CA GLY A 233 -0.05 -14.99 5.31
C GLY A 233 -0.05 -16.24 6.19
N TRP A 234 -1.22 -16.57 6.78
CA TRP A 234 -1.39 -17.82 7.55
C TRP A 234 -1.25 -19.07 6.67
N ALA A 235 -1.78 -19.06 5.45
CA ALA A 235 -1.64 -20.16 4.52
C ALA A 235 -0.17 -20.37 4.11
N GLY A 236 0.56 -19.27 3.79
CA GLY A 236 1.99 -19.30 3.49
C GLY A 236 2.84 -19.84 4.65
N LEU A 237 2.52 -19.44 5.89
CA LEU A 237 3.16 -19.97 7.10
C LEU A 237 2.89 -21.48 7.22
N GLY A 238 1.67 -21.93 6.91
CA GLY A 238 1.32 -23.34 6.86
C GLY A 238 2.16 -24.11 5.85
N VAL A 239 2.34 -23.57 4.64
CA VAL A 239 3.21 -24.16 3.60
C VAL A 239 4.65 -24.24 4.09
N ALA A 240 5.18 -23.19 4.71
CA ALA A 240 6.55 -23.20 5.23
C ALA A 240 6.76 -24.30 6.28
N TYR A 241 5.82 -24.44 7.25
CA TYR A 241 5.89 -25.52 8.25
C TYR A 241 5.70 -26.92 7.64
N GLU A 242 4.83 -27.08 6.64
CA GLU A 242 4.67 -28.34 5.92
C GLU A 242 5.98 -28.76 5.25
N LYS A 243 6.66 -27.81 4.60
CA LYS A 243 7.98 -28.06 3.96
C LYS A 243 9.09 -28.36 4.96
N GLN A 244 9.02 -27.84 6.19
CA GLN A 244 9.90 -28.23 7.30
C GLN A 244 9.57 -29.62 7.89
N GLY A 245 8.45 -30.24 7.49
CA GLY A 245 7.94 -31.48 8.09
C GLY A 245 7.22 -31.26 9.44
N ASN A 246 6.97 -30.03 9.84
CA ASN A 246 6.25 -29.71 11.08
C ASN A 246 4.73 -29.74 10.84
N ARG A 247 4.18 -30.98 10.73
CA ARG A 247 2.76 -31.23 10.45
C ARG A 247 1.84 -30.51 11.44
N ALA A 248 2.16 -30.51 12.73
CA ALA A 248 1.29 -29.92 13.76
C ALA A 248 1.11 -28.42 13.55
N LYS A 249 2.21 -27.67 13.38
CA LYS A 249 2.17 -26.23 13.11
C LYS A 249 1.56 -25.90 11.74
N ALA A 250 1.81 -26.75 10.73
CA ALA A 250 1.18 -26.58 9.42
C ALA A 250 -0.35 -26.67 9.51
N VAL A 251 -0.89 -27.69 10.18
CA VAL A 251 -2.35 -27.85 10.38
C VAL A 251 -2.94 -26.69 11.16
N GLU A 252 -2.25 -26.21 12.21
CA GLU A 252 -2.69 -25.03 12.98
C GLU A 252 -2.77 -23.78 12.08
N SER A 253 -1.70 -23.51 11.31
CA SER A 253 -1.62 -22.31 10.46
C SER A 253 -2.68 -22.34 9.35
N TYR A 254 -2.84 -23.48 8.67
CA TYR A 254 -3.91 -23.66 7.69
C TYR A 254 -5.30 -23.50 8.32
N GLY A 255 -5.50 -24.04 9.53
CA GLY A 255 -6.75 -23.88 10.27
C GLY A 255 -7.08 -22.41 10.55
N ARG A 256 -6.08 -21.60 10.91
CA ARG A 256 -6.24 -20.16 11.09
C ARG A 256 -6.59 -19.45 9.78
N ALA A 257 -5.91 -19.79 8.68
CA ALA A 257 -6.25 -19.26 7.36
C ALA A 257 -7.72 -19.53 6.99
N ILE A 258 -8.20 -20.75 7.18
CA ILE A 258 -9.61 -21.14 6.92
C ILE A 258 -10.59 -20.43 7.87
N SER A 259 -10.19 -20.14 9.10
CA SER A 259 -11.05 -19.40 10.04
C SER A 259 -11.28 -17.95 9.61
N ILE A 260 -10.30 -17.35 8.91
CA ILE A 260 -10.35 -15.99 8.38
C ILE A 260 -11.05 -15.98 7.01
N ASP A 261 -10.57 -16.81 6.09
CA ASP A 261 -11.17 -17.01 4.76
C ASP A 261 -11.43 -18.49 4.50
N ARG A 262 -12.71 -18.88 4.55
CA ARG A 262 -13.15 -20.26 4.31
C ARG A 262 -12.85 -20.77 2.89
N ASN A 263 -12.62 -19.86 1.95
CA ASN A 263 -12.34 -20.18 0.56
C ASN A 263 -10.84 -20.19 0.24
N ASN A 264 -9.96 -19.94 1.23
CA ASN A 264 -8.52 -19.96 0.99
C ASN A 264 -8.08 -21.32 0.45
N GLN A 265 -7.77 -21.38 -0.84
CA GLN A 265 -7.48 -22.59 -1.56
C GLN A 265 -6.21 -23.28 -1.04
N THR A 266 -5.14 -22.51 -0.82
CA THR A 266 -3.85 -23.03 -0.33
C THR A 266 -4.01 -23.75 1.00
N ALA A 267 -4.77 -23.17 1.92
CA ALA A 267 -5.00 -23.76 3.22
C ALA A 267 -5.89 -25.01 3.14
N ARG A 268 -6.93 -25.03 2.31
CA ARG A 268 -7.78 -26.22 2.10
C ARG A 268 -7.00 -27.38 1.53
N GLU A 269 -6.23 -27.15 0.47
CA GLU A 269 -5.39 -28.16 -0.15
C GLU A 269 -4.32 -28.67 0.83
N GLY A 270 -3.72 -27.77 1.64
CA GLY A 270 -2.76 -28.10 2.67
C GLY A 270 -3.34 -29.03 3.73
N LEU A 271 -4.53 -28.71 4.26
CA LEU A 271 -5.22 -29.58 5.23
C LEU A 271 -5.59 -30.93 4.64
N ASP A 272 -6.01 -30.98 3.36
CA ASP A 272 -6.36 -32.26 2.70
C ASP A 272 -5.12 -33.15 2.51
N ARG A 273 -3.95 -32.57 2.16
CA ARG A 273 -2.68 -33.34 2.09
C ARG A 273 -2.22 -33.87 3.45
N LEU A 274 -2.57 -33.18 4.52
CA LEU A 274 -2.15 -33.51 5.87
C LEU A 274 -3.16 -34.36 6.66
N ARG A 275 -4.25 -34.80 6.09
CA ARG A 275 -5.17 -35.79 6.66
C ARG A 275 -4.60 -37.19 6.55
#